data_637c6aa1b3809dcd6ec6c3ff187a6d04
#
_entry.id   637c6aa1b3809dcd6ec6c3ff187a6d04
#
_cell.length_a   1.000
_cell.length_b   1.000
_cell.length_c   1.000
_cell.angle_alpha   90.00
_cell.angle_beta   90.00
_cell.angle_gamma   90.00
#
_symmetry.space_group_name_H-M   'P 1'
#
loop_
_entity.id
_entity.type
_entity.pdbx_description
1 polymer ?
#
loop_
_entity_poly.entity_id
_entity_poly.type
_entity_poly.pdbx_seq_one_letter_code
_entity_poly.pdbx_strand_id
1 'polypeptide(L)'
;EKNEYEQYGAVIINNILSSVQNVQSEYKLPDGIKKIASGVFYGNTQLTKIDMGSSLEEIGTYAFAGCTGITELRIPSSVKNIGYGAFSQCTNLTVSVPDTVGQVGQEAFYKVKFVEYKGKLGGAYWGAAAGGTEKQ
;
A
#
# COMPACT_ATOMS: atom_id res chain seq x y z
N GLU A 1 1.71 -25.44 2.30
CA GLU A 1 1.55 -24.20 1.58
C GLU A 1 2.47 -24.12 0.38
N LYS A 2 1.95 -23.58 -0.68
CA LYS A 2 2.76 -23.42 -1.88
C LYS A 2 3.57 -22.14 -1.78
N ASN A 3 4.86 -22.25 -2.07
CA ASN A 3 5.76 -21.10 -2.08
C ASN A 3 6.09 -20.75 -3.52
N GLU A 4 5.77 -19.53 -3.93
CA GLU A 4 6.01 -19.04 -5.28
C GLU A 4 7.25 -18.16 -5.36
N TYR A 5 8.12 -18.31 -4.40
CA TYR A 5 9.32 -17.52 -4.28
C TYR A 5 10.13 -17.45 -5.58
N GLU A 6 10.30 -18.58 -6.23
CA GLU A 6 11.16 -18.61 -7.41
C GLU A 6 10.55 -17.89 -8.59
N GLN A 7 9.23 -17.92 -8.70
CA GLN A 7 8.56 -17.31 -9.83
C GLN A 7 8.55 -15.78 -9.76
N TYR A 8 8.35 -15.23 -8.54
CA TYR A 8 8.11 -13.80 -8.39
C TYR A 8 9.09 -13.12 -7.43
N GLY A 9 10.08 -13.84 -6.96
CA GLY A 9 10.93 -13.33 -5.89
C GLY A 9 10.15 -13.11 -4.61
N ALA A 10 9.10 -13.90 -4.39
CA ALA A 10 8.15 -13.68 -3.32
C ALA A 10 7.97 -14.94 -2.49
N VAL A 11 7.74 -14.75 -1.19
CA VAL A 11 7.30 -15.83 -0.31
C VAL A 11 5.83 -15.58 0.01
N ILE A 12 4.99 -16.55 -0.37
CA ILE A 12 3.54 -16.45 -0.19
C ILE A 12 3.07 -17.62 0.65
N ILE A 13 2.41 -17.33 1.76
CA ILE A 13 1.90 -18.34 2.68
C ILE A 13 0.47 -17.97 3.03
N ASN A 14 -0.48 -18.89 2.80
CA ASN A 14 -1.89 -18.65 3.11
C ASN A 14 -2.42 -17.37 2.47
N ASN A 15 -2.04 -17.13 1.21
CA ASN A 15 -2.45 -15.95 0.45
C ASN A 15 -1.92 -14.63 1.02
N ILE A 16 -0.89 -14.71 1.86
CA ILE A 16 -0.22 -13.53 2.42
C ILE A 16 1.13 -13.38 1.72
N LEU A 17 1.37 -12.22 1.15
CA LEU A 17 2.70 -11.90 0.62
C LEU A 17 3.57 -11.57 1.82
N SER A 18 4.47 -12.48 2.16
CA SER A 18 5.28 -12.38 3.38
C SER A 18 6.61 -11.67 3.16
N SER A 19 7.21 -11.84 1.99
CA SER A 19 8.42 -11.11 1.65
C SER A 19 8.61 -11.10 0.14
N VAL A 20 9.45 -10.17 -0.34
CA VAL A 20 9.82 -10.09 -1.74
C VAL A 20 11.32 -9.88 -1.84
N GLN A 21 11.88 -10.22 -2.99
CA GLN A 21 13.30 -9.98 -3.27
C GLN A 21 13.45 -9.39 -4.66
N ASN A 22 14.50 -8.60 -4.84
CA ASN A 22 14.88 -8.08 -6.15
C ASN A 22 13.75 -7.31 -6.84
N VAL A 23 12.99 -6.54 -6.06
CA VAL A 23 11.92 -5.73 -6.61
C VAL A 23 12.52 -4.66 -7.50
N GLN A 24 12.04 -4.61 -8.72
CA GLN A 24 12.48 -3.61 -9.70
C GLN A 24 11.62 -2.36 -9.61
N SER A 25 11.58 -1.58 -10.67
CA SER A 25 10.79 -0.35 -10.67
C SER A 25 9.28 -0.62 -10.68
N GLU A 26 8.86 -1.78 -11.17
CA GLU A 26 7.44 -2.14 -11.21
C GLU A 26 7.23 -3.50 -10.58
N TYR A 27 6.13 -3.63 -9.87
CA TYR A 27 5.80 -4.91 -9.23
C TYR A 27 4.30 -5.18 -9.39
N LYS A 28 3.97 -6.40 -9.74
CA LYS A 28 2.58 -6.84 -9.81
C LYS A 28 2.36 -7.93 -8.77
N LEU A 29 1.37 -7.75 -7.90
CA LEU A 29 1.03 -8.77 -6.93
C LEU A 29 0.57 -10.04 -7.65
N PRO A 30 1.04 -11.21 -7.20
CA PRO A 30 0.49 -12.46 -7.71
C PRO A 30 -1.01 -12.54 -7.44
N ASP A 31 -1.72 -13.27 -8.31
CA ASP A 31 -3.16 -13.41 -8.17
C ASP A 31 -3.51 -14.07 -6.84
N GLY A 32 -4.61 -13.62 -6.26
CA GLY A 32 -5.15 -14.23 -5.04
C GLY A 32 -4.53 -13.77 -3.74
N ILE A 33 -3.61 -12.82 -3.78
CA ILE A 33 -3.03 -12.27 -2.55
C ILE A 33 -4.11 -11.49 -1.79
N LYS A 34 -4.30 -11.85 -0.52
CA LYS A 34 -5.29 -11.20 0.35
C LYS A 34 -4.66 -10.19 1.28
N LYS A 35 -3.38 -10.34 1.60
CA LYS A 35 -2.70 -9.46 2.54
C LYS A 35 -1.25 -9.25 2.15
N ILE A 36 -0.77 -8.02 2.31
CA ILE A 36 0.65 -7.72 2.26
C ILE A 36 1.11 -7.59 3.71
N ALA A 37 2.09 -8.40 4.10
CA ALA A 37 2.55 -8.43 5.48
C ALA A 37 3.31 -7.15 5.84
N SER A 38 3.59 -6.99 7.13
CA SER A 38 4.31 -5.82 7.63
C SER A 38 5.66 -5.68 6.95
N GLY A 39 5.96 -4.47 6.52
CA GLY A 39 7.29 -4.11 6.03
C GLY A 39 7.73 -4.71 4.71
N VAL A 40 6.85 -5.37 3.96
CA VAL A 40 7.25 -6.11 2.75
C VAL A 40 8.02 -5.23 1.76
N PHE A 41 7.59 -4.00 1.55
CA PHE A 41 8.26 -3.06 0.63
C PHE A 41 8.91 -1.90 1.37
N TYR A 42 9.14 -2.06 2.66
CA TYR A 42 9.67 -0.98 3.49
C TYR A 42 10.99 -0.44 2.93
N GLY A 43 11.05 0.87 2.73
CA GLY A 43 12.27 1.53 2.29
C GLY A 43 12.66 1.28 0.84
N ASN A 44 11.78 0.70 0.03
CA ASN A 44 12.12 0.39 -1.35
C ASN A 44 11.94 1.62 -2.22
N THR A 45 13.03 2.37 -2.38
CA THR A 45 13.01 3.62 -3.14
C THR A 45 13.03 3.40 -4.65
N GLN A 46 13.31 2.18 -5.10
CA GLN A 46 13.34 1.88 -6.53
C GLN A 46 11.97 1.57 -7.10
N LEU A 47 11.03 1.20 -6.25
CA LEU A 47 9.67 0.86 -6.68
C LEU A 47 8.97 2.14 -7.09
N THR A 48 8.51 2.20 -8.35
CA THR A 48 7.79 3.36 -8.87
C THR A 48 6.33 3.06 -9.17
N LYS A 49 5.99 1.79 -9.35
CA LYS A 49 4.64 1.41 -9.73
C LYS A 49 4.31 0.04 -9.14
N ILE A 50 3.13 -0.08 -8.57
CA ILE A 50 2.68 -1.36 -8.05
C ILE A 50 1.23 -1.60 -8.49
N ASP A 51 1.00 -2.81 -9.00
CA ASP A 51 -0.34 -3.29 -9.36
C ASP A 51 -0.80 -4.20 -8.22
N MET A 52 -1.79 -3.74 -7.46
CA MET A 52 -2.27 -4.46 -6.28
C MET A 52 -3.35 -5.49 -6.61
N GLY A 53 -3.73 -5.60 -7.88
CA GLY A 53 -4.75 -6.57 -8.27
C GLY A 53 -6.13 -6.22 -7.74
N SER A 54 -6.98 -7.24 -7.59
CA SER A 54 -8.37 -7.02 -7.18
C SER A 54 -8.80 -7.91 -6.02
N SER A 55 -7.87 -8.65 -5.41
CA SER A 55 -8.18 -9.55 -4.29
C SER A 55 -7.65 -9.08 -2.95
N LEU A 56 -6.81 -8.05 -2.95
CA LEU A 56 -6.14 -7.58 -1.75
C LEU A 56 -7.14 -7.00 -0.76
N GLU A 57 -7.07 -7.43 0.49
CA GLU A 57 -7.98 -6.99 1.54
C GLU A 57 -7.29 -6.20 2.64
N GLU A 58 -5.99 -6.43 2.82
CA GLU A 58 -5.29 -5.81 3.94
C GLU A 58 -3.87 -5.43 3.55
N ILE A 59 -3.46 -4.22 3.92
CA ILE A 59 -2.09 -3.73 3.75
C ILE A 59 -1.50 -3.60 5.15
N GLY A 60 -0.40 -4.29 5.40
CA GLY A 60 0.18 -4.40 6.75
C GLY A 60 0.91 -3.15 7.21
N THR A 61 1.30 -3.20 8.48
CA THR A 61 2.04 -2.13 9.15
C THR A 61 3.34 -1.84 8.38
N TYR A 62 3.58 -0.57 8.05
CA TYR A 62 4.78 -0.11 7.34
C TYR A 62 5.03 -0.82 6.01
N ALA A 63 4.02 -1.45 5.41
CA ALA A 63 4.23 -2.27 4.21
C ALA A 63 4.93 -1.51 3.09
N PHE A 64 4.63 -0.23 2.91
CA PHE A 64 5.23 0.62 1.87
C PHE A 64 5.93 1.85 2.44
N ALA A 65 6.24 1.84 3.73
CA ALA A 65 6.86 3.02 4.34
C ALA A 65 8.17 3.36 3.64
N GLY A 66 8.38 4.63 3.34
CA GLY A 66 9.61 5.08 2.71
C GLY A 66 9.74 4.79 1.23
N CYS A 67 8.67 4.36 0.57
CA CYS A 67 8.70 4.11 -0.88
C CYS A 67 8.56 5.43 -1.61
N THR A 68 9.66 6.19 -1.68
CA THR A 68 9.63 7.54 -2.23
C THR A 68 9.54 7.59 -3.75
N GLY A 69 9.72 6.45 -4.42
CA GLY A 69 9.64 6.38 -5.87
C GLY A 69 8.22 6.29 -6.42
N ILE A 70 7.25 5.90 -5.58
CA ILE A 70 5.86 5.77 -6.04
C ILE A 70 5.24 7.17 -6.04
N THR A 71 4.74 7.60 -7.20
CA THR A 71 4.15 8.94 -7.32
C THR A 71 2.65 8.92 -7.39
N GLU A 72 2.05 7.83 -7.87
CA GLU A 72 0.60 7.70 -7.94
C GLU A 72 0.21 6.27 -7.60
N LEU A 73 -0.89 6.14 -6.87
CA LEU A 73 -1.41 4.82 -6.51
C LEU A 73 -2.91 4.93 -6.29
N ARG A 74 -3.63 3.99 -6.88
CA ARG A 74 -5.05 3.82 -6.58
C ARG A 74 -5.21 2.53 -5.79
N ILE A 75 -5.58 2.64 -4.53
CA ILE A 75 -5.79 1.46 -3.69
C ILE A 75 -7.09 0.79 -4.12
N PRO A 76 -7.08 -0.53 -4.39
CA PRO A 76 -8.28 -1.21 -4.89
C PRO A 76 -9.43 -1.19 -3.88
N SER A 77 -10.66 -1.25 -4.38
CA SER A 77 -11.85 -1.25 -3.52
C SER A 77 -11.97 -2.52 -2.67
N SER A 78 -11.21 -3.56 -3.01
CA SER A 78 -11.18 -4.78 -2.20
C SER A 78 -10.49 -4.57 -0.85
N VAL A 79 -9.64 -3.54 -0.73
CA VAL A 79 -8.89 -3.29 0.50
C VAL A 79 -9.83 -2.75 1.58
N LYS A 80 -9.84 -3.41 2.74
CA LYS A 80 -10.69 -3.04 3.87
C LYS A 80 -9.89 -2.49 5.04
N ASN A 81 -8.62 -2.87 5.15
CA ASN A 81 -7.78 -2.46 6.28
C ASN A 81 -6.42 -1.98 5.78
N ILE A 82 -6.00 -0.81 6.25
CA ILE A 82 -4.68 -0.26 5.97
C ILE A 82 -4.01 -0.06 7.32
N GLY A 83 -2.83 -0.65 7.49
CA GLY A 83 -2.16 -0.70 8.77
C GLY A 83 -1.47 0.58 9.18
N TYR A 84 -0.99 0.59 10.41
CA TYR A 84 -0.23 1.69 10.98
C TYR A 84 0.96 2.01 10.08
N GLY A 85 1.13 3.28 9.74
CA GLY A 85 2.28 3.74 8.96
C GLY A 85 2.45 3.11 7.59
N ALA A 86 1.41 2.47 7.04
CA ALA A 86 1.55 1.65 5.83
C ALA A 86 2.24 2.38 4.67
N PHE A 87 1.99 3.66 4.50
CA PHE A 87 2.61 4.49 3.45
C PHE A 87 3.37 5.67 4.04
N SER A 88 3.76 5.57 5.31
CA SER A 88 4.49 6.63 5.98
C SER A 88 5.74 7.01 5.19
N GLN A 89 5.99 8.29 5.03
CA GLN A 89 7.18 8.83 4.36
C GLN A 89 7.20 8.58 2.84
N CYS A 90 6.10 8.18 2.23
CA CYS A 90 5.99 8.15 0.77
C CYS A 90 5.75 9.58 0.31
N THR A 91 6.80 10.39 0.33
CA THR A 91 6.68 11.84 0.23
C THR A 91 6.27 12.36 -1.14
N ASN A 92 6.39 11.54 -2.17
CA ASN A 92 6.03 11.94 -3.53
C ASN A 92 4.68 11.36 -3.97
N LEU A 93 4.01 10.65 -3.08
CA LEU A 93 2.82 9.87 -3.43
C LEU A 93 1.55 10.71 -3.39
N THR A 94 0.77 10.62 -4.47
CA THR A 94 -0.64 10.99 -4.49
C THR A 94 -1.41 9.69 -4.53
N VAL A 95 -2.22 9.43 -3.51
CA VAL A 95 -2.91 8.15 -3.36
C VAL A 95 -4.41 8.35 -3.31
N SER A 96 -5.14 7.48 -4.02
CA SER A 96 -6.60 7.45 -3.97
C SER A 96 -7.01 6.29 -3.07
N VAL A 97 -7.74 6.61 -2.00
CA VAL A 97 -8.19 5.63 -1.01
C VAL A 97 -9.68 5.36 -1.25
N PRO A 98 -10.09 4.09 -1.39
CA PRO A 98 -11.49 3.80 -1.66
C PRO A 98 -12.37 4.16 -0.46
N ASP A 99 -13.58 4.65 -0.74
CA ASP A 99 -14.51 5.01 0.33
C ASP A 99 -15.05 3.78 1.07
N THR A 100 -14.76 2.60 0.55
CA THR A 100 -15.17 1.33 1.15
C THR A 100 -14.19 0.79 2.18
N VAL A 101 -13.02 1.46 2.36
CA VAL A 101 -12.06 1.02 3.37
C VAL A 101 -12.70 1.15 4.76
N GLY A 102 -12.50 0.14 5.60
CA GLY A 102 -13.12 0.12 6.93
C GLY A 102 -12.23 0.62 8.05
N GLN A 103 -10.93 0.43 7.93
CA GLN A 103 -9.98 0.87 8.95
C GLN A 103 -8.71 1.38 8.29
N VAL A 104 -8.22 2.49 8.82
CA VAL A 104 -6.93 3.06 8.41
C VAL A 104 -6.15 3.35 9.68
N GLY A 105 -4.98 2.77 9.78
CA GLY A 105 -4.14 2.91 10.95
C GLY A 105 -3.60 4.31 11.11
N GLN A 106 -3.20 4.61 12.34
CA GLN A 106 -2.59 5.89 12.67
C GLN A 106 -1.35 6.09 11.79
N GLU A 107 -1.17 7.31 11.30
CA GLU A 107 -0.03 7.68 10.47
C GLU A 107 0.15 6.84 9.21
N ALA A 108 -0.93 6.20 8.74
CA ALA A 108 -0.84 5.37 7.55
C ALA A 108 -0.30 6.13 6.34
N PHE A 109 -0.57 7.43 6.27
CA PHE A 109 -0.13 8.29 5.17
C PHE A 109 0.73 9.46 5.65
N TYR A 110 1.47 9.26 6.73
CA TYR A 110 2.30 10.30 7.31
C TYR A 110 3.27 10.86 6.26
N LYS A 111 3.19 12.17 6.02
CA LYS A 111 4.00 12.90 5.04
C LYS A 111 3.76 12.51 3.58
N VAL A 112 2.73 11.74 3.29
CA VAL A 112 2.31 11.49 1.92
C VAL A 112 1.87 12.83 1.30
N LYS A 113 2.21 13.04 0.04
CA LYS A 113 1.98 14.33 -0.62
C LYS A 113 0.50 14.71 -0.64
N PHE A 114 -0.37 13.80 -1.06
CA PHE A 114 -1.80 14.06 -1.13
C PHE A 114 -2.60 12.76 -1.02
N VAL A 115 -3.62 12.77 -0.17
CA VAL A 115 -4.56 11.65 -0.05
C VAL A 115 -5.90 12.08 -0.61
N GLU A 116 -6.38 11.39 -1.64
CA GLU A 116 -7.71 11.60 -2.18
C GLU A 116 -8.67 10.63 -1.52
N TYR A 117 -9.66 11.15 -0.80
CA TYR A 117 -10.57 10.29 -0.05
C TYR A 117 -11.93 10.97 0.07
N LYS A 118 -13.00 10.22 -0.24
CA LYS A 118 -14.37 10.71 -0.19
C LYS A 118 -15.18 10.01 0.89
N GLY A 119 -14.57 9.12 1.65
CA GLY A 119 -15.26 8.33 2.65
C GLY A 119 -15.56 9.10 3.91
N LYS A 120 -16.02 8.37 4.92
CA LYS A 120 -16.53 8.97 6.16
C LYS A 120 -15.64 8.77 7.37
N LEU A 121 -14.51 8.07 7.21
CA LEU A 121 -13.59 7.91 8.33
C LEU A 121 -12.95 9.24 8.64
N GLY A 122 -12.80 9.54 9.93
CA GLY A 122 -12.13 10.75 10.36
C GLY A 122 -10.63 10.59 10.37
N GLY A 123 -9.93 11.64 10.75
CA GLY A 123 -8.50 11.54 10.96
C GLY A 123 -7.64 12.29 9.97
N ALA A 124 -7.88 13.53 9.71
CA ALA A 124 -6.97 14.45 9.01
C ALA A 124 -6.06 13.77 7.97
N TYR A 125 -6.63 12.90 7.15
CA TYR A 125 -5.93 12.16 6.08
C TYR A 125 -4.72 11.39 6.60
N TRP A 126 -4.80 10.99 7.87
CA TRP A 126 -3.84 10.06 8.52
C TRP A 126 -2.40 10.52 8.37
N GLY A 127 -2.18 11.83 8.53
CA GLY A 127 -0.84 12.40 8.56
C GLY A 127 -0.30 12.90 7.24
N ALA A 128 -1.08 12.84 6.16
CA ALA A 128 -0.65 13.33 4.86
C ALA A 128 -0.43 14.84 4.89
N ALA A 129 0.42 15.32 3.99
CA ALA A 129 0.67 16.75 3.85
C ALA A 129 -0.56 17.49 3.37
N ALA A 130 -1.39 16.83 2.55
CA ALA A 130 -2.64 17.40 2.07
C ALA A 130 -3.60 16.27 1.72
N GLY A 131 -4.89 16.60 1.64
CA GLY A 131 -5.89 15.62 1.27
C GLY A 131 -7.18 16.29 0.90
N GLY A 132 -8.08 15.50 0.31
CA GLY A 132 -9.37 16.00 -0.11
C GLY A 132 -10.04 15.07 -1.09
N THR A 133 -11.07 15.58 -1.77
CA THR A 133 -11.84 14.79 -2.72
C THR A 133 -11.27 14.85 -4.13
N GLU A 134 -10.37 15.78 -4.39
CA GLU A 134 -9.73 15.91 -5.69
C GLU A 134 -8.27 16.26 -5.52
N LYS A 135 -7.46 15.82 -6.46
CA LYS A 135 -6.05 16.16 -6.47
C LYS A 135 -5.85 17.65 -6.77
N GLN A 136 -4.90 18.22 -6.12
CA GLN A 136 -4.51 19.61 -6.32
C GLN A 136 -3.30 19.71 -7.22
#